data_d18e471418d6ec7ae0173cf4a91bcadd
#
_entry.id   d18e471418d6ec7ae0173cf4a91bcadd
#
_cell.length_a   1.000
_cell.length_b   1.000
_cell.length_c   1.000
_cell.angle_alpha   90.00
_cell.angle_beta   90.00
_cell.angle_gamma   90.00
#
_symmetry.space_group_name_H-M   'P 1'
#
loop_
_entity.id
_entity.type
_entity.pdbx_description
1 polymer ?
#
loop_
_entity_poly.entity_id
_entity_poly.type
_entity_poly.pdbx_seq_one_letter_code
_entity_poly.pdbx_strand_id
1 'polypeptide(L)'
;EGYMKNGIDKKTARERIAVGCNWMCVPGREYPMNDTVKINIAKVLEQALIDLKQGENYSCGELFSIFSRHLKKAVEVVAAGVNLHLDHQWQVTPELVMNLMMHGSIEQGLDSSQCAELFTIGVDGAGLAVVADSFGAIETRIQREKALTWPELFEALENNFKNERIRLMMQSAPKYCGGGTAADAWAKKITEIWVKTVKQQPMPKGRQLIPGWFSWSRTIEYGSKVGATPNGRRQGEPISHGANPNPGFRQDGAVTAQANGIAAVQCGYGNTAPLQLEFDPLLGADEGGIDFVTALIKTHFEQGGTLI
;
A
#
# COMPACT_ATOMS: atom_id res chain seq x y z
N GLU A 1 9.17 -6.50 -17.99
CA GLU A 1 10.29 -6.64 -17.02
C GLU A 1 9.81 -7.17 -15.67
N GLY A 2 8.69 -6.68 -15.10
CA GLY A 2 8.20 -7.05 -13.78
C GLY A 2 8.03 -8.56 -13.59
N TYR A 3 7.36 -9.22 -14.51
CA TYR A 3 7.19 -10.67 -14.49
C TYR A 3 8.53 -11.42 -14.50
N MET A 4 9.47 -10.99 -15.33
CA MET A 4 10.80 -11.61 -15.40
C MET A 4 11.59 -11.47 -14.09
N LYS A 5 11.44 -10.36 -13.40
CA LYS A 5 12.08 -10.13 -12.09
C LYS A 5 11.39 -10.89 -10.94
N ASN A 6 10.16 -11.37 -11.18
CA ASN A 6 9.48 -12.32 -10.29
C ASN A 6 9.70 -13.78 -10.71
N GLY A 7 10.67 -14.05 -11.61
CA GLY A 7 11.08 -15.41 -11.97
C GLY A 7 10.33 -16.02 -13.16
N ILE A 8 9.45 -15.26 -13.83
CA ILE A 8 8.71 -15.74 -14.99
C ILE A 8 9.54 -15.53 -16.24
N ASP A 9 9.67 -16.54 -17.09
CA ASP A 9 10.46 -16.46 -18.32
C ASP A 9 9.92 -15.42 -19.31
N LYS A 10 10.82 -14.95 -20.20
CA LYS A 10 10.50 -13.84 -21.13
C LYS A 10 9.38 -14.18 -22.11
N LYS A 11 9.25 -15.44 -22.54
CA LYS A 11 8.21 -15.87 -23.49
C LYS A 11 6.85 -15.77 -22.80
N THR A 12 6.70 -16.41 -21.65
CA THR A 12 5.49 -16.36 -20.82
C THR A 12 5.14 -14.92 -20.41
N ALA A 13 6.13 -14.12 -20.01
CA ALA A 13 5.90 -12.72 -19.64
C ALA A 13 5.39 -11.84 -20.81
N ARG A 14 5.57 -12.23 -22.05
CA ARG A 14 5.03 -11.54 -23.24
C ARG A 14 3.57 -11.89 -23.54
N GLU A 15 3.10 -13.02 -23.06
CA GLU A 15 1.73 -13.49 -23.25
C GLU A 15 0.73 -12.83 -22.27
N ARG A 16 1.22 -12.01 -21.33
CA ARG A 16 0.38 -11.32 -20.35
C ARG A 16 -0.63 -10.37 -20.98
N ILE A 17 -1.76 -10.25 -20.32
CA ILE A 17 -2.79 -9.24 -20.61
C ILE A 17 -3.06 -8.39 -19.38
N ALA A 18 -3.67 -7.23 -19.57
CA ALA A 18 -4.20 -6.42 -18.48
C ALA A 18 -5.56 -6.96 -18.05
N VAL A 19 -5.78 -7.05 -16.75
CA VAL A 19 -7.04 -7.49 -16.14
C VAL A 19 -7.48 -6.53 -15.03
N GLY A 20 -8.79 -6.31 -14.91
CA GLY A 20 -9.35 -5.46 -13.86
C GLY A 20 -8.74 -4.05 -13.82
N CYS A 21 -8.19 -3.68 -12.68
CA CYS A 21 -7.58 -2.35 -12.45
C CYS A 21 -6.13 -2.27 -12.96
N ASN A 22 -5.86 -2.68 -14.19
CA ASN A 22 -4.53 -2.75 -14.83
C ASN A 22 -3.53 -3.70 -14.15
N TRP A 23 -4.01 -4.71 -13.46
CA TRP A 23 -3.17 -5.83 -13.11
C TRP A 23 -2.84 -6.68 -14.34
N MET A 24 -1.81 -7.45 -14.25
CA MET A 24 -1.39 -8.32 -15.34
C MET A 24 -1.61 -9.78 -14.99
N CYS A 25 -2.02 -10.60 -15.96
CA CYS A 25 -2.01 -12.04 -15.83
C CYS A 25 -1.61 -12.72 -17.14
N VAL A 26 -1.26 -14.01 -17.07
CA VAL A 26 -1.01 -14.87 -18.23
C VAL A 26 -2.25 -15.74 -18.45
N PRO A 27 -3.07 -15.45 -19.48
CA PRO A 27 -4.33 -16.16 -19.73
C PRO A 27 -4.11 -17.66 -19.84
N GLY A 28 -5.01 -18.43 -19.24
CA GLY A 28 -5.03 -19.89 -19.29
C GLY A 28 -3.91 -20.60 -18.53
N ARG A 29 -2.96 -19.87 -17.94
CA ARG A 29 -1.79 -20.44 -17.23
C ARG A 29 -1.63 -19.92 -15.81
N GLU A 30 -2.15 -18.74 -15.52
CA GLU A 30 -2.03 -18.08 -14.24
C GLU A 30 -3.36 -18.04 -13.49
N TYR A 31 -3.33 -18.37 -12.21
CA TYR A 31 -4.42 -18.12 -11.27
C TYR A 31 -4.13 -16.81 -10.53
N PRO A 32 -4.68 -15.69 -11.00
CA PRO A 32 -4.35 -14.37 -10.47
C PRO A 32 -5.29 -13.99 -9.32
N MET A 33 -4.74 -13.74 -8.14
CA MET A 33 -5.47 -13.20 -6.99
C MET A 33 -5.00 -11.77 -6.71
N ASN A 34 -5.15 -10.87 -7.66
CA ASN A 34 -4.51 -9.56 -7.65
C ASN A 34 -5.13 -8.55 -6.67
N ASP A 35 -6.40 -8.71 -6.31
CA ASP A 35 -7.15 -7.75 -5.48
C ASP A 35 -7.76 -8.38 -4.21
N THR A 36 -7.35 -9.57 -3.86
CA THR A 36 -8.05 -10.35 -2.83
C THR A 36 -7.63 -9.97 -1.42
N VAL A 37 -6.36 -9.63 -1.22
CA VAL A 37 -5.77 -9.48 0.11
C VAL A 37 -5.33 -8.06 0.38
N LYS A 38 -5.82 -7.50 1.50
CA LYS A 38 -5.45 -6.16 1.95
C LYS A 38 -5.04 -6.14 3.41
N ILE A 39 -3.97 -5.43 3.72
CA ILE A 39 -3.52 -5.18 5.10
C ILE A 39 -3.67 -3.69 5.40
N ASN A 40 -4.49 -3.36 6.40
CA ASN A 40 -4.62 -2.00 6.90
C ASN A 40 -3.41 -1.65 7.77
N ILE A 41 -2.38 -1.05 7.17
CA ILE A 41 -1.14 -0.72 7.89
C ILE A 41 -1.30 0.42 8.89
N ALA A 42 -2.37 1.25 8.77
CA ALA A 42 -2.70 2.24 9.79
C ALA A 42 -3.16 1.55 11.10
N LYS A 43 -3.85 0.40 10.99
CA LYS A 43 -4.20 -0.41 12.17
C LYS A 43 -2.96 -1.10 12.77
N VAL A 44 -2.01 -1.48 11.93
CA VAL A 44 -0.70 -1.99 12.38
C VAL A 44 0.06 -0.93 13.16
N LEU A 45 0.04 0.34 12.71
CA LEU A 45 0.65 1.46 13.44
C LEU A 45 -0.04 1.70 14.78
N GLU A 46 -1.37 1.67 14.82
CA GLU A 46 -2.14 1.83 16.07
C GLU A 46 -1.71 0.78 17.11
N GLN A 47 -1.60 -0.49 16.72
CA GLN A 47 -1.15 -1.54 17.62
C GLN A 47 0.31 -1.30 18.05
N ALA A 48 1.16 -0.86 17.16
CA ALA A 48 2.55 -0.54 17.50
C ALA A 48 2.67 0.61 18.50
N LEU A 49 1.79 1.61 18.42
CA LEU A 49 1.74 2.72 19.39
C LEU A 49 1.25 2.25 20.76
N ILE A 50 0.28 1.33 20.81
CA ILE A 50 -0.21 0.72 22.06
C ILE A 50 0.93 -0.04 22.74
N ASP A 51 1.67 -0.86 22.01
CA ASP A 51 2.80 -1.62 22.56
C ASP A 51 3.94 -0.69 22.98
N LEU A 52 4.24 0.34 22.18
CA LEU A 52 5.28 1.32 22.52
C LEU A 52 4.96 2.02 23.85
N LYS A 53 3.70 2.39 24.08
CA LYS A 53 3.26 3.05 25.31
C LYS A 53 3.50 2.20 26.56
N GLN A 54 3.48 0.88 26.44
CA GLN A 54 3.76 -0.05 27.55
C GLN A 54 5.26 -0.22 27.84
N GLY A 55 6.12 0.25 26.94
CA GLY A 55 7.57 0.22 27.10
C GLY A 55 8.11 1.42 27.87
N GLU A 56 9.42 1.41 28.07
CA GLU A 56 10.14 2.49 28.77
C GLU A 56 10.88 3.43 27.82
N ASN A 57 11.06 3.04 26.56
CA ASN A 57 11.94 3.72 25.61
C ASN A 57 11.15 4.23 24.39
N TYR A 58 10.89 5.52 24.36
CA TYR A 58 10.07 6.15 23.31
C TYR A 58 10.94 6.80 22.24
N SER A 59 10.94 6.23 21.05
CA SER A 59 11.61 6.78 19.87
C SER A 59 10.94 6.35 18.57
N CYS A 60 11.17 7.09 17.47
CA CYS A 60 10.73 6.65 16.14
C CYS A 60 11.38 5.33 15.74
N GLY A 61 12.63 5.08 16.15
CA GLY A 61 13.33 3.82 15.88
C GLY A 61 12.66 2.63 16.55
N GLU A 62 12.30 2.76 17.83
CA GLU A 62 11.60 1.72 18.57
C GLU A 62 10.18 1.51 18.02
N LEU A 63 9.44 2.59 17.77
CA LEU A 63 8.12 2.49 17.12
C LEU A 63 8.20 1.75 15.79
N PHE A 64 9.19 2.05 14.96
CA PHE A 64 9.39 1.38 13.67
C PHE A 64 9.77 -0.09 13.82
N SER A 65 10.54 -0.44 14.84
CA SER A 65 10.87 -1.83 15.15
C SER A 65 9.61 -2.63 15.53
N ILE A 66 8.79 -2.08 16.43
CA ILE A 66 7.51 -2.68 16.84
C ILE A 66 6.55 -2.78 15.66
N PHE A 67 6.39 -1.71 14.88
CA PHE A 67 5.58 -1.69 13.66
C PHE A 67 6.00 -2.78 12.67
N SER A 68 7.30 -2.93 12.44
CA SER A 68 7.84 -3.94 11.52
C SER A 68 7.55 -5.37 11.98
N ARG A 69 7.59 -5.61 13.30
CA ARG A 69 7.24 -6.91 13.90
C ARG A 69 5.76 -7.25 13.69
N HIS A 70 4.86 -6.29 13.95
CA HIS A 70 3.43 -6.46 13.71
C HIS A 70 3.11 -6.63 12.22
N LEU A 71 3.77 -5.87 11.35
CA LEU A 71 3.62 -6.00 9.91
C LEU A 71 3.99 -7.39 9.42
N LYS A 72 5.13 -7.93 9.89
CA LYS A 72 5.54 -9.30 9.60
C LYS A 72 4.49 -10.31 10.04
N LYS A 73 3.97 -10.15 11.26
CA LYS A 73 2.92 -11.04 11.79
C LYS A 73 1.63 -10.97 10.97
N ALA A 74 1.22 -9.78 10.53
CA ALA A 74 0.06 -9.61 9.66
C ALA A 74 0.25 -10.34 8.31
N VAL A 75 1.42 -10.24 7.70
CA VAL A 75 1.74 -10.96 6.44
C VAL A 75 1.75 -12.48 6.65
N GLU A 76 2.31 -12.98 7.75
CA GLU A 76 2.28 -14.41 8.11
C GLU A 76 0.85 -14.95 8.21
N VAL A 77 -0.03 -14.22 8.91
CA VAL A 77 -1.44 -14.60 9.08
C VAL A 77 -2.17 -14.61 7.75
N VAL A 78 -1.95 -13.59 6.92
CA VAL A 78 -2.51 -13.50 5.58
C VAL A 78 -2.04 -14.66 4.71
N ALA A 79 -0.75 -14.97 4.71
CA ALA A 79 -0.19 -16.09 3.95
C ALA A 79 -0.83 -17.42 4.35
N ALA A 80 -1.00 -17.66 5.65
CA ALA A 80 -1.66 -18.85 6.16
C ALA A 80 -3.13 -18.92 5.71
N GLY A 81 -3.86 -17.81 5.80
CA GLY A 81 -5.26 -17.73 5.36
C GLY A 81 -5.44 -17.98 3.87
N VAL A 82 -4.60 -17.38 3.04
CA VAL A 82 -4.62 -17.56 1.58
C VAL A 82 -4.30 -19.03 1.22
N ASN A 83 -3.32 -19.63 1.87
CA ASN A 83 -3.00 -21.02 1.62
C ASN A 83 -4.15 -21.95 2.01
N LEU A 84 -4.76 -21.74 3.17
CA LEU A 84 -5.94 -22.49 3.60
C LEU A 84 -7.10 -22.34 2.60
N HIS A 85 -7.36 -21.10 2.15
CA HIS A 85 -8.39 -20.83 1.15
C HIS A 85 -8.13 -21.60 -0.15
N LEU A 86 -6.96 -21.44 -0.76
CA LEU A 86 -6.62 -22.08 -2.03
C LEU A 86 -6.55 -23.63 -1.94
N ASP A 87 -6.21 -24.16 -0.77
CA ASP A 87 -6.16 -25.63 -0.58
C ASP A 87 -7.55 -26.28 -0.53
N HIS A 88 -8.60 -25.48 -0.24
CA HIS A 88 -9.97 -25.99 -0.07
C HIS A 88 -10.98 -25.38 -1.06
N GLN A 89 -10.60 -24.38 -1.85
CA GLN A 89 -11.52 -23.68 -2.75
C GLN A 89 -12.24 -24.61 -3.72
N TRP A 90 -11.53 -25.55 -4.31
CA TRP A 90 -12.10 -26.51 -5.25
C TRP A 90 -13.24 -27.38 -4.65
N GLN A 91 -13.26 -27.56 -3.33
CA GLN A 91 -14.30 -28.29 -2.62
C GLN A 91 -15.54 -27.44 -2.32
N VAL A 92 -15.35 -26.15 -2.09
CA VAL A 92 -16.41 -25.24 -1.61
C VAL A 92 -16.98 -24.39 -2.74
N THR A 93 -16.11 -23.82 -3.57
CA THR A 93 -16.47 -22.92 -4.67
C THR A 93 -15.55 -23.16 -5.87
N PRO A 94 -15.72 -24.30 -6.60
CA PRO A 94 -14.87 -24.59 -7.77
C PRO A 94 -15.06 -23.55 -8.87
N GLU A 95 -13.98 -23.30 -9.62
CA GLU A 95 -13.91 -22.31 -10.70
C GLU A 95 -14.49 -22.84 -12.02
N LEU A 96 -15.79 -23.17 -12.04
CA LEU A 96 -16.43 -23.92 -13.15
C LEU A 96 -16.17 -23.32 -14.54
N VAL A 97 -16.30 -22.01 -14.70
CA VAL A 97 -16.06 -21.35 -15.99
C VAL A 97 -14.57 -21.21 -16.29
N MET A 98 -13.76 -20.85 -15.29
CA MET A 98 -12.32 -20.70 -15.44
C MET A 98 -11.66 -22.04 -15.79
N ASN A 99 -12.17 -23.15 -15.28
CA ASN A 99 -11.68 -24.50 -15.60
C ASN A 99 -11.77 -24.83 -17.10
N LEU A 100 -12.74 -24.26 -17.82
CA LEU A 100 -12.85 -24.42 -19.27
C LEU A 100 -11.81 -23.63 -20.07
N MET A 101 -11.18 -22.64 -19.45
CA MET A 101 -10.22 -21.72 -20.06
C MET A 101 -8.78 -21.90 -19.54
N MET A 102 -8.60 -22.72 -18.51
CA MET A 102 -7.29 -23.01 -17.90
C MET A 102 -6.65 -24.25 -18.54
N HIS A 103 -5.40 -24.10 -18.97
CA HIS A 103 -4.63 -25.23 -19.49
C HIS A 103 -4.44 -26.31 -18.41
N GLY A 104 -4.67 -27.53 -18.78
CA GLY A 104 -4.48 -28.69 -17.91
C GLY A 104 -5.64 -29.00 -16.96
N SER A 105 -6.64 -28.13 -16.82
CA SER A 105 -7.77 -28.35 -15.93
C SER A 105 -8.61 -29.55 -16.37
N ILE A 106 -9.02 -29.60 -17.63
CA ILE A 106 -9.82 -30.69 -18.18
C ILE A 106 -9.01 -31.99 -18.28
N GLU A 107 -7.77 -31.88 -18.77
CA GLU A 107 -6.89 -33.04 -18.97
C GLU A 107 -6.54 -33.75 -17.67
N GLN A 108 -6.39 -32.98 -16.60
CA GLN A 108 -6.03 -33.51 -15.28
C GLN A 108 -7.24 -33.78 -14.38
N GLY A 109 -8.42 -33.28 -14.75
CA GLY A 109 -9.62 -33.36 -13.89
C GLY A 109 -9.47 -32.54 -12.60
N LEU A 110 -8.72 -31.42 -12.65
CA LEU A 110 -8.42 -30.55 -11.51
C LEU A 110 -9.03 -29.18 -11.68
N ASP A 111 -9.39 -28.57 -10.57
CA ASP A 111 -9.81 -27.17 -10.53
C ASP A 111 -8.63 -26.22 -10.84
N SER A 112 -8.91 -25.08 -11.46
CA SER A 112 -7.92 -24.06 -11.80
C SER A 112 -7.08 -23.63 -10.59
N SER A 113 -7.68 -23.60 -9.39
CA SER A 113 -6.99 -23.31 -8.13
C SER A 113 -5.97 -24.39 -7.73
N GLN A 114 -5.96 -25.53 -8.40
CA GLN A 114 -5.05 -26.65 -8.14
C GLN A 114 -4.02 -26.84 -9.26
N CYS A 115 -4.41 -26.63 -10.54
CA CYS A 115 -3.60 -26.99 -11.70
C CYS A 115 -2.92 -25.81 -12.40
N ALA A 116 -3.17 -24.57 -12.02
CA ALA A 116 -2.52 -23.42 -12.63
C ALA A 116 -0.99 -23.53 -12.55
N GLU A 117 -0.31 -23.13 -13.62
CA GLU A 117 1.16 -23.12 -13.69
C GLU A 117 1.77 -22.02 -12.83
N LEU A 118 1.07 -20.87 -12.73
CA LEU A 118 1.48 -19.69 -12.01
C LEU A 118 0.40 -19.27 -11.01
N PHE A 119 0.83 -18.94 -9.80
CA PHE A 119 -0.03 -18.37 -8.77
C PHE A 119 0.55 -17.04 -8.31
N THR A 120 -0.09 -15.93 -8.69
CA THR A 120 0.31 -14.60 -8.25
C THR A 120 -0.76 -14.02 -7.33
N ILE A 121 -0.38 -13.76 -6.10
CA ILE A 121 -1.29 -13.32 -5.04
C ILE A 121 -0.90 -11.92 -4.62
N GLY A 122 -1.70 -10.94 -5.04
CA GLY A 122 -1.53 -9.54 -4.65
C GLY A 122 -1.81 -9.38 -3.16
N VAL A 123 -0.85 -8.82 -2.43
CA VAL A 123 -1.02 -8.38 -1.04
C VAL A 123 -0.84 -6.87 -1.03
N ASP A 124 -1.92 -6.15 -0.83
CA ASP A 124 -1.93 -4.70 -0.91
C ASP A 124 -1.98 -4.06 0.47
N GLY A 125 -1.10 -3.10 0.69
CA GLY A 125 -1.13 -2.24 1.87
C GLY A 125 -2.10 -1.08 1.66
N ALA A 126 -2.86 -0.73 2.71
CA ALA A 126 -3.74 0.42 2.73
C ALA A 126 -3.36 1.39 3.87
N GLY A 127 -3.30 2.69 3.58
CA GLY A 127 -3.00 3.73 4.56
C GLY A 127 -1.52 4.15 4.63
N LEU A 128 -0.75 4.00 3.55
CA LEU A 128 0.67 4.39 3.51
C LEU A 128 0.89 5.83 3.98
N ALA A 129 0.13 6.79 3.44
CA ALA A 129 0.32 8.19 3.81
C ALA A 129 -0.05 8.47 5.26
N VAL A 130 -1.06 7.77 5.83
CA VAL A 130 -1.39 7.91 7.27
C VAL A 130 -0.18 7.51 8.12
N VAL A 131 0.46 6.40 7.79
CA VAL A 131 1.62 5.89 8.55
C VAL A 131 2.85 6.77 8.34
N ALA A 132 3.16 7.12 7.09
CA ALA A 132 4.31 7.96 6.75
C ALA A 132 4.21 9.37 7.37
N ASP A 133 3.04 10.00 7.26
CA ASP A 133 2.75 11.30 7.88
C ASP A 133 2.81 11.23 9.41
N SER A 134 2.38 10.11 10.00
CA SER A 134 2.45 9.91 11.46
C SER A 134 3.90 9.84 11.95
N PHE A 135 4.75 9.05 11.29
CA PHE A 135 6.19 9.02 11.61
C PHE A 135 6.85 10.38 11.36
N GLY A 136 6.53 11.05 10.24
CA GLY A 136 7.03 12.37 9.91
C GLY A 136 6.63 13.43 10.95
N ALA A 137 5.38 13.40 11.42
CA ALA A 137 4.89 14.31 12.45
C ALA A 137 5.56 14.04 13.81
N ILE A 138 5.72 12.79 14.23
CA ILE A 138 6.43 12.43 15.45
C ILE A 138 7.89 12.88 15.37
N GLU A 139 8.60 12.55 14.29
CA GLU A 139 10.00 12.97 14.12
C GLU A 139 10.15 14.48 14.16
N THR A 140 9.27 15.20 13.49
CA THR A 140 9.33 16.66 13.44
C THR A 140 8.97 17.30 14.78
N ARG A 141 7.79 16.98 15.33
CA ARG A 141 7.24 17.69 16.50
C ARG A 141 7.82 17.22 17.83
N ILE A 142 8.14 15.93 17.96
CA ILE A 142 8.67 15.37 19.21
C ILE A 142 10.19 15.32 19.22
N GLN A 143 10.82 14.76 18.15
CA GLN A 143 12.27 14.54 18.20
C GLN A 143 13.08 15.80 17.84
N ARG A 144 12.70 16.51 16.77
CA ARG A 144 13.47 17.68 16.29
C ARG A 144 13.09 18.96 17.01
N GLU A 145 11.81 19.33 17.01
CA GLU A 145 11.33 20.61 17.56
C GLU A 145 11.09 20.55 19.08
N LYS A 146 10.90 19.36 19.66
CA LYS A 146 10.55 19.15 21.07
C LYS A 146 9.32 19.96 21.50
N ALA A 147 8.39 20.14 20.57
CA ALA A 147 7.15 20.91 20.76
C ALA A 147 6.06 20.08 21.46
N LEU A 148 6.23 18.76 21.51
CA LEU A 148 5.33 17.80 22.16
C LEU A 148 6.17 16.66 22.75
N THR A 149 5.69 16.08 23.86
CA THR A 149 6.27 14.88 24.47
C THR A 149 5.51 13.63 24.06
N TRP A 150 6.11 12.45 24.23
CA TRP A 150 5.45 11.18 23.96
C TRP A 150 4.20 10.95 24.84
N PRO A 151 4.23 11.22 26.17
CA PRO A 151 3.03 11.12 27.00
C PRO A 151 1.89 12.00 26.53
N GLU A 152 2.17 13.26 26.15
CA GLU A 152 1.14 14.17 25.60
C GLU A 152 0.56 13.66 24.27
N LEU A 153 1.40 13.07 23.42
CA LEU A 153 0.91 12.43 22.19
C LEU A 153 -0.02 11.25 22.52
N PHE A 154 0.38 10.34 23.41
CA PHE A 154 -0.45 9.20 23.80
C PHE A 154 -1.80 9.64 24.37
N GLU A 155 -1.79 10.62 25.26
CA GLU A 155 -3.02 11.21 25.80
C GLU A 155 -3.91 11.81 24.69
N ALA A 156 -3.30 12.55 23.75
CA ALA A 156 -4.04 13.15 22.64
C ALA A 156 -4.68 12.10 21.72
N LEU A 157 -4.00 10.98 21.47
CA LEU A 157 -4.54 9.87 20.66
C LEU A 157 -5.69 9.17 21.40
N GLU A 158 -5.54 8.85 22.66
CA GLU A 158 -6.55 8.16 23.47
C GLU A 158 -7.85 8.97 23.63
N ASN A 159 -7.73 10.28 23.77
CA ASN A 159 -8.89 11.15 23.88
C ASN A 159 -9.38 11.71 22.53
N ASN A 160 -8.91 11.11 21.42
CA ASN A 160 -9.29 11.47 20.06
C ASN A 160 -9.06 12.97 19.74
N PHE A 161 -7.92 13.50 20.15
CA PHE A 161 -7.54 14.90 19.96
C PHE A 161 -8.59 15.91 20.50
N LYS A 162 -9.07 15.72 21.72
CA LYS A 162 -9.89 16.76 22.37
C LYS A 162 -9.20 18.11 22.40
N ASN A 163 -7.85 18.13 22.53
CA ASN A 163 -7.04 19.32 22.39
C ASN A 163 -6.77 19.60 20.91
N GLU A 164 -7.56 20.50 20.32
CA GLU A 164 -7.46 20.88 18.92
C GLU A 164 -6.11 21.51 18.56
N ARG A 165 -5.44 22.21 19.49
CA ARG A 165 -4.11 22.77 19.27
C ARG A 165 -3.08 21.68 18.98
N ILE A 166 -3.10 20.59 19.76
CA ILE A 166 -2.19 19.45 19.52
C ILE A 166 -2.54 18.80 18.17
N ARG A 167 -3.82 18.61 17.87
CA ARG A 167 -4.26 18.05 16.59
C ARG A 167 -3.71 18.85 15.39
N LEU A 168 -3.96 20.16 15.38
CA LEU A 168 -3.51 21.05 14.31
C LEU A 168 -1.98 21.11 14.21
N MET A 169 -1.27 21.10 15.34
CA MET A 169 0.18 21.03 15.37
C MET A 169 0.69 19.74 14.69
N MET A 170 0.11 18.60 14.98
CA MET A 170 0.46 17.32 14.33
C MET A 170 0.04 17.30 12.85
N GLN A 171 -1.13 17.82 12.56
CA GLN A 171 -1.67 17.88 11.19
C GLN A 171 -0.83 18.80 10.29
N SER A 172 -0.27 19.90 10.81
CA SER A 172 0.57 20.84 10.06
C SER A 172 2.01 20.39 9.85
N ALA A 173 2.41 19.23 10.34
CA ALA A 173 3.73 18.69 10.04
C ALA A 173 3.87 18.42 8.52
N PRO A 174 5.09 18.56 7.95
CA PRO A 174 5.33 18.27 6.53
C PRO A 174 4.85 16.88 6.13
N LYS A 175 4.13 16.80 5.01
CA LYS A 175 3.41 15.60 4.57
C LYS A 175 4.17 14.80 3.52
N TYR A 176 3.81 13.55 3.39
CA TYR A 176 4.16 12.69 2.27
C TYR A 176 3.68 13.29 0.94
N CYS A 177 4.46 13.15 -0.10
CA CYS A 177 4.36 13.86 -1.38
C CYS A 177 4.61 15.37 -1.29
N GLY A 178 5.26 15.83 -0.21
CA GLY A 178 5.62 17.23 -0.03
C GLY A 178 6.91 17.66 -0.75
N GLY A 179 7.68 16.70 -1.27
CA GLY A 179 8.95 16.98 -1.97
C GLY A 179 10.16 17.04 -1.03
N GLY A 180 10.64 15.91 -0.55
CA GLY A 180 11.84 15.80 0.30
C GLY A 180 11.56 15.99 1.80
N THR A 181 10.34 15.75 2.24
CA THR A 181 9.95 15.85 3.65
C THR A 181 10.40 14.60 4.46
N ALA A 182 10.35 14.70 5.79
CA ALA A 182 10.53 13.55 6.66
C ALA A 182 9.51 12.44 6.34
N ALA A 183 8.27 12.81 6.03
CA ALA A 183 7.23 11.85 5.65
C ALA A 183 7.54 11.15 4.32
N ASP A 184 8.15 11.82 3.33
CA ASP A 184 8.65 11.17 2.10
C ASP A 184 9.72 10.12 2.40
N ALA A 185 10.65 10.43 3.30
CA ALA A 185 11.68 9.48 3.72
C ALA A 185 11.08 8.26 4.46
N TRP A 186 10.10 8.49 5.33
CA TRP A 186 9.39 7.42 6.02
C TRP A 186 8.54 6.58 5.07
N ALA A 187 7.87 7.17 4.08
CA ALA A 187 7.12 6.42 3.08
C ALA A 187 8.01 5.42 2.32
N LYS A 188 9.22 5.82 1.92
CA LYS A 188 10.22 4.93 1.32
C LYS A 188 10.62 3.80 2.26
N LYS A 189 10.98 4.13 3.50
CA LYS A 189 11.40 3.14 4.50
C LYS A 189 10.30 2.13 4.84
N ILE A 190 9.04 2.59 4.92
CA ILE A 190 7.87 1.73 5.12
C ILE A 190 7.67 0.83 3.90
N THR A 191 7.82 1.37 2.68
CA THR A 191 7.72 0.57 1.46
C THR A 191 8.81 -0.48 1.36
N GLU A 192 10.04 -0.17 1.73
CA GLU A 192 11.14 -1.12 1.74
C GLU A 192 10.86 -2.33 2.67
N ILE A 193 10.42 -2.07 3.91
CA ILE A 193 10.10 -3.15 4.83
C ILE A 193 8.84 -3.92 4.39
N TRP A 194 7.84 -3.24 3.82
CA TRP A 194 6.65 -3.84 3.23
C TRP A 194 7.02 -4.84 2.14
N VAL A 195 7.74 -4.38 1.11
CA VAL A 195 8.18 -5.20 -0.02
C VAL A 195 9.02 -6.39 0.45
N LYS A 196 9.99 -6.13 1.34
CA LYS A 196 10.83 -7.18 1.90
C LYS A 196 10.00 -8.24 2.63
N THR A 197 9.08 -7.82 3.50
CA THR A 197 8.27 -8.72 4.32
C THR A 197 7.35 -9.59 3.46
N VAL A 198 6.66 -8.99 2.48
CA VAL A 198 5.73 -9.73 1.61
C VAL A 198 6.49 -10.70 0.70
N LYS A 199 7.57 -10.24 0.01
CA LYS A 199 8.31 -11.10 -0.93
C LYS A 199 9.11 -12.21 -0.25
N GLN A 200 9.53 -12.03 0.98
CA GLN A 200 10.28 -13.04 1.73
C GLN A 200 9.39 -14.03 2.48
N GLN A 201 8.06 -13.80 2.49
CA GLN A 201 7.14 -14.73 3.13
C GLN A 201 7.11 -16.05 2.35
N PRO A 202 7.50 -17.19 2.96
CA PRO A 202 7.44 -18.48 2.29
C PRO A 202 6.01 -18.88 1.96
N MET A 203 5.82 -19.39 0.74
CA MET A 203 4.54 -19.90 0.25
C MET A 203 4.72 -21.30 -0.32
N PRO A 204 3.84 -22.25 -0.01
CA PRO A 204 3.90 -23.62 -0.57
C PRO A 204 3.40 -23.65 -2.02
N LYS A 205 3.67 -24.77 -2.71
CA LYS A 205 3.08 -25.12 -4.01
C LYS A 205 3.36 -24.10 -5.13
N GLY A 206 4.53 -23.43 -5.12
CA GLY A 206 4.89 -22.45 -6.14
C GLY A 206 4.11 -21.13 -6.09
N ARG A 207 3.29 -20.91 -5.06
CA ARG A 207 2.56 -19.67 -4.85
C ARG A 207 3.52 -18.53 -4.50
N GLN A 208 3.19 -17.32 -4.95
CA GLN A 208 3.99 -16.11 -4.69
C GLN A 208 3.09 -14.99 -4.17
N LEU A 209 3.53 -14.33 -3.09
CA LEU A 209 2.94 -13.09 -2.64
C LEU A 209 3.60 -11.89 -3.35
N ILE A 210 2.79 -11.00 -3.89
CA ILE A 210 3.25 -9.83 -4.64
C ILE A 210 2.76 -8.56 -3.94
N PRO A 211 3.67 -7.70 -3.44
CA PRO A 211 3.29 -6.49 -2.70
C PRO A 211 2.72 -5.41 -3.61
N GLY A 212 1.73 -4.67 -3.12
CA GLY A 212 1.17 -3.49 -3.75
C GLY A 212 0.72 -2.44 -2.73
N TRP A 213 0.32 -1.28 -3.23
CA TRP A 213 -0.32 -0.22 -2.46
C TRP A 213 -1.69 0.08 -3.07
N PHE A 214 -2.72 -0.60 -2.60
CA PHE A 214 -4.05 -0.45 -3.16
C PHE A 214 -5.14 -0.71 -2.11
N SER A 215 -5.98 0.27 -1.83
CA SER A 215 -7.07 0.16 -0.86
C SER A 215 -8.43 -0.04 -1.50
N TRP A 216 -8.49 0.02 -2.82
CA TRP A 216 -9.73 0.09 -3.57
C TRP A 216 -10.65 1.22 -3.01
N SER A 217 -11.95 1.10 -3.08
CA SER A 217 -12.91 2.07 -2.52
C SER A 217 -13.12 1.95 -0.99
N ARG A 218 -12.27 1.18 -0.27
CA ARG A 218 -12.48 0.85 1.15
C ARG A 218 -11.79 1.78 2.16
N THR A 219 -11.37 2.95 1.74
CA THR A 219 -10.68 3.91 2.63
C THR A 219 -11.52 4.32 3.84
N ILE A 220 -12.84 4.48 3.65
CA ILE A 220 -13.79 4.81 4.72
C ILE A 220 -13.96 3.61 5.67
N GLU A 221 -14.21 2.42 5.13
CA GLU A 221 -14.37 1.19 5.91
C GLU A 221 -13.12 0.88 6.74
N TYR A 222 -11.94 0.97 6.14
CA TYR A 222 -10.69 0.75 6.87
C TYR A 222 -10.43 1.83 7.90
N GLY A 223 -10.73 3.09 7.57
CA GLY A 223 -10.57 4.21 8.49
C GLY A 223 -11.47 4.09 9.71
N SER A 224 -12.71 3.60 9.54
CA SER A 224 -13.67 3.43 10.66
C SER A 224 -13.18 2.47 11.75
N LYS A 225 -12.21 1.59 11.41
CA LYS A 225 -11.63 0.59 12.33
C LYS A 225 -10.33 1.06 12.99
N VAL A 226 -9.88 2.29 12.73
CA VAL A 226 -8.61 2.84 13.21
C VAL A 226 -8.88 4.02 14.14
N GLY A 227 -8.26 4.01 15.31
CA GLY A 227 -8.25 5.10 16.27
C GLY A 227 -7.60 6.39 15.71
N ALA A 228 -7.43 7.39 16.56
CA ALA A 228 -6.70 8.58 16.19
C ALA A 228 -5.23 8.25 15.85
N THR A 229 -4.65 8.95 14.88
CA THR A 229 -3.27 8.70 14.42
C THR A 229 -2.40 9.95 14.49
N PRO A 230 -1.07 9.82 14.72
CA PRO A 230 -0.18 10.95 14.98
C PRO A 230 -0.12 12.03 13.89
N ASN A 231 -0.57 11.75 12.66
CA ASN A 231 -0.69 12.76 11.61
C ASN A 231 -1.85 13.75 11.79
N GLY A 232 -2.55 13.71 12.94
CA GLY A 232 -3.69 14.58 13.26
C GLY A 232 -5.05 14.05 12.78
N ARG A 233 -5.11 12.81 12.26
CA ARG A 233 -6.34 12.14 11.86
C ARG A 233 -7.10 11.69 13.12
N ARG A 234 -8.40 11.94 13.15
CA ARG A 234 -9.28 11.49 14.24
C ARG A 234 -9.72 10.04 14.06
N GLN A 235 -10.16 9.43 15.14
CA GLN A 235 -10.76 8.09 15.12
C GLN A 235 -11.91 8.03 14.11
N GLY A 236 -11.93 6.98 13.31
CA GLY A 236 -12.99 6.71 12.33
C GLY A 236 -12.91 7.49 11.03
N GLU A 237 -12.07 8.53 10.92
CA GLU A 237 -11.87 9.22 9.66
C GLU A 237 -11.26 8.30 8.60
N PRO A 238 -11.51 8.54 7.29
CA PRO A 238 -10.92 7.75 6.21
C PRO A 238 -9.39 7.69 6.28
N ILE A 239 -8.80 6.60 5.79
CA ILE A 239 -7.36 6.50 5.54
C ILE A 239 -7.02 6.85 4.10
N SER A 240 -5.74 7.04 3.78
CA SER A 240 -5.29 7.33 2.43
C SER A 240 -5.52 6.17 1.47
N HIS A 241 -5.75 6.49 0.18
CA HIS A 241 -5.93 5.51 -0.89
C HIS A 241 -4.56 5.04 -1.42
N GLY A 242 -4.28 3.74 -1.27
CA GLY A 242 -3.08 3.11 -1.86
C GLY A 242 -1.79 3.87 -1.55
N ALA A 243 -1.05 4.22 -2.59
CA ALA A 243 0.19 5.01 -2.52
C ALA A 243 -0.05 6.53 -2.51
N ASN A 244 -1.30 6.98 -2.60
CA ASN A 244 -1.61 8.41 -2.69
C ASN A 244 -1.50 9.11 -1.34
N PRO A 245 -1.23 10.43 -1.33
CA PRO A 245 -1.24 11.23 -0.10
C PRO A 245 -2.61 11.28 0.54
N ASN A 246 -2.69 11.71 1.80
CA ASN A 246 -3.96 11.99 2.44
C ASN A 246 -4.68 13.13 1.71
N PRO A 247 -6.03 13.09 1.58
CA PRO A 247 -6.80 14.18 1.00
C PRO A 247 -6.49 15.52 1.67
N GLY A 248 -6.38 16.58 0.89
CA GLY A 248 -6.05 17.92 1.40
C GLY A 248 -4.61 18.11 1.89
N PHE A 249 -3.70 17.21 1.56
CA PHE A 249 -2.29 17.28 1.98
C PHE A 249 -1.56 18.52 1.44
N ARG A 250 -1.98 19.03 0.29
CA ARG A 250 -1.46 20.24 -0.36
C ARG A 250 -2.60 21.09 -0.90
N GLN A 251 -2.38 22.39 -0.89
CA GLN A 251 -3.29 23.38 -1.47
C GLN A 251 -2.60 24.24 -2.55
N ASP A 252 -1.33 23.96 -2.84
CA ASP A 252 -0.49 24.68 -3.81
C ASP A 252 -0.46 24.05 -5.20
N GLY A 253 -1.21 22.94 -5.42
CA GLY A 253 -1.36 22.29 -6.72
C GLY A 253 -0.10 21.60 -7.27
N ALA A 254 0.91 21.33 -6.46
CA ALA A 254 2.17 20.74 -6.91
C ALA A 254 2.07 19.24 -7.25
N VAL A 255 1.37 18.91 -8.33
CA VAL A 255 1.18 17.54 -8.83
C VAL A 255 2.48 16.81 -9.13
N THR A 256 3.54 17.53 -9.50
CA THR A 256 4.88 16.95 -9.75
C THR A 256 5.46 16.32 -8.48
N ALA A 257 5.33 16.97 -7.32
CA ALA A 257 5.79 16.42 -6.06
C ALA A 257 5.01 15.15 -5.68
N GLN A 258 3.70 15.11 -5.95
CA GLN A 258 2.87 13.93 -5.77
C GLN A 258 3.32 12.79 -6.68
N ALA A 259 3.51 13.05 -7.97
CA ALA A 259 3.96 12.05 -8.94
C ALA A 259 5.32 11.45 -8.55
N ASN A 260 6.27 12.29 -8.14
CA ASN A 260 7.59 11.87 -7.67
C ASN A 260 7.51 11.07 -6.37
N GLY A 261 6.70 11.49 -5.41
CA GLY A 261 6.51 10.79 -4.14
C GLY A 261 5.95 9.38 -4.35
N ILE A 262 4.95 9.24 -5.24
CA ILE A 262 4.33 7.96 -5.56
C ILE A 262 5.27 7.07 -6.39
N ALA A 263 6.01 7.61 -7.35
CA ALA A 263 7.02 6.86 -8.09
C ALA A 263 8.11 6.30 -7.16
N ALA A 264 8.46 7.03 -6.10
CA ALA A 264 9.49 6.63 -5.14
C ALA A 264 9.07 5.51 -4.18
N VAL A 265 7.77 5.20 -4.08
CA VAL A 265 7.21 4.15 -3.22
C VAL A 265 6.61 2.99 -3.99
N GLN A 266 6.94 2.86 -5.27
CA GLN A 266 6.53 1.69 -6.06
C GLN A 266 7.10 0.40 -5.45
N CYS A 267 6.29 -0.64 -5.41
CA CYS A 267 6.67 -1.94 -4.83
C CYS A 267 7.60 -2.76 -5.76
N GLY A 268 8.29 -2.11 -6.64
CA GLY A 268 9.16 -2.73 -7.62
C GLY A 268 8.32 -3.49 -8.67
N TYR A 269 8.49 -4.77 -8.76
CA TYR A 269 7.75 -5.64 -9.70
C TYR A 269 6.57 -6.30 -9.00
N GLY A 270 5.92 -5.51 -8.19
CA GLY A 270 4.80 -5.94 -7.38
C GLY A 270 3.46 -5.81 -8.06
N ASN A 271 2.45 -5.78 -7.23
CA ASN A 271 1.09 -5.44 -7.59
C ASN A 271 0.97 -3.91 -7.81
N THR A 272 -0.22 -3.42 -8.06
CA THR A 272 -0.43 -2.01 -8.40
C THR A 272 -0.12 -1.04 -7.25
N ALA A 273 0.36 0.16 -7.60
CA ALA A 273 0.51 1.30 -6.71
C ALA A 273 0.19 2.59 -7.49
N PRO A 274 -1.10 2.86 -7.76
CA PRO A 274 -1.52 3.88 -8.71
C PRO A 274 -1.24 5.30 -8.20
N LEU A 275 -0.90 6.18 -9.13
CA LEU A 275 -0.95 7.62 -8.97
C LEU A 275 -2.37 8.09 -9.34
N GLN A 276 -3.08 8.67 -8.39
CA GLN A 276 -4.36 9.31 -8.64
C GLN A 276 -4.17 10.83 -8.69
N LEU A 277 -4.54 11.44 -9.80
CA LEU A 277 -4.43 12.87 -10.03
C LEU A 277 -5.81 13.47 -10.29
N GLU A 278 -5.99 14.67 -9.78
CA GLU A 278 -7.14 15.52 -10.11
C GLU A 278 -6.61 16.80 -10.75
N PHE A 279 -7.12 17.13 -11.92
CA PHE A 279 -6.76 18.33 -12.67
C PHE A 279 -7.96 19.25 -12.81
N ASP A 280 -7.66 20.56 -12.85
CA ASP A 280 -8.63 21.54 -13.34
C ASP A 280 -9.01 21.16 -14.79
N PRO A 281 -10.30 21.01 -15.12
CA PRO A 281 -10.74 20.71 -16.49
C PRO A 281 -10.22 21.70 -17.54
N LEU A 282 -9.94 22.94 -17.15
CA LEU A 282 -9.38 23.95 -18.03
C LEU A 282 -7.93 23.68 -18.43
N LEU A 283 -7.22 22.85 -17.68
CA LEU A 283 -5.82 22.49 -18.01
C LEU A 283 -5.71 21.78 -19.37
N GLY A 284 -6.74 21.06 -19.81
CA GLY A 284 -6.78 20.41 -21.12
C GLY A 284 -7.38 21.27 -22.25
N ALA A 285 -7.71 22.53 -21.99
CA ALA A 285 -8.36 23.39 -22.95
C ALA A 285 -7.43 23.98 -24.02
N ASP A 286 -6.12 23.94 -23.82
CA ASP A 286 -5.12 24.40 -24.76
C ASP A 286 -3.96 23.42 -24.94
N GLU A 287 -3.12 23.63 -25.95
CA GLU A 287 -1.97 22.77 -26.27
C GLU A 287 -0.94 22.75 -25.13
N GLY A 288 -0.72 23.86 -24.44
CA GLY A 288 0.24 23.94 -23.33
C GLY A 288 -0.18 23.08 -22.14
N GLY A 289 -1.47 23.02 -21.83
CA GLY A 289 -2.00 22.12 -20.79
C GLY A 289 -1.90 20.64 -21.17
N ILE A 290 -2.14 20.33 -22.43
CA ILE A 290 -1.97 18.96 -22.96
C ILE A 290 -0.50 18.53 -22.86
N ASP A 291 0.43 19.39 -23.26
CA ASP A 291 1.86 19.12 -23.17
C ASP A 291 2.30 18.90 -21.72
N PHE A 292 1.80 19.72 -20.79
CA PHE A 292 2.05 19.56 -19.36
C PHE A 292 1.61 18.19 -18.83
N VAL A 293 0.37 17.78 -19.11
CA VAL A 293 -0.16 16.48 -18.67
C VAL A 293 0.63 15.34 -19.30
N THR A 294 0.97 15.45 -20.58
CA THR A 294 1.78 14.47 -21.30
C THR A 294 3.16 14.32 -20.70
N ALA A 295 3.83 15.43 -20.39
CA ALA A 295 5.14 15.44 -19.75
C ALA A 295 5.10 14.82 -18.35
N LEU A 296 4.06 15.13 -17.57
CA LEU A 296 3.86 14.57 -16.22
C LEU A 296 3.70 13.05 -16.26
N ILE A 297 2.82 12.55 -17.15
CA ILE A 297 2.59 11.10 -17.33
C ILE A 297 3.88 10.40 -17.74
N LYS A 298 4.58 10.93 -18.74
CA LYS A 298 5.84 10.39 -19.23
C LYS A 298 6.90 10.33 -18.12
N THR A 299 7.09 11.44 -17.40
CA THR A 299 8.07 11.52 -16.32
C THR A 299 7.74 10.55 -15.19
N HIS A 300 6.46 10.38 -14.81
CA HIS A 300 6.05 9.43 -13.79
C HIS A 300 6.47 7.99 -14.16
N PHE A 301 6.21 7.57 -15.39
CA PHE A 301 6.61 6.23 -15.84
C PHE A 301 8.13 6.08 -15.97
N GLU A 302 8.85 7.09 -16.44
CA GLU A 302 10.32 7.10 -16.53
C GLU A 302 10.98 6.99 -15.15
N GLN A 303 10.34 7.52 -14.11
CA GLN A 303 10.80 7.40 -12.72
C GLN A 303 10.36 6.11 -12.01
N GLY A 304 9.70 5.21 -12.70
CA GLY A 304 9.32 3.90 -12.17
C GLY A 304 7.86 3.80 -11.70
N GLY A 305 7.03 4.79 -11.95
CA GLY A 305 5.59 4.69 -11.77
C GLY A 305 4.98 3.57 -12.62
N THR A 306 3.91 2.96 -12.16
CA THR A 306 3.33 1.76 -12.81
C THR A 306 1.92 1.98 -13.35
N LEU A 307 1.17 2.91 -12.78
CA LEU A 307 -0.23 3.17 -13.12
C LEU A 307 -0.61 4.62 -12.80
N ILE A 308 -1.43 5.23 -13.64
CA ILE A 308 -2.09 6.52 -13.43
C ILE A 308 -3.58 6.35 -13.61
#